data_2bd24607cd9617e9733618caec358c7d
#
_entry.id   2bd24607cd9617e9733618caec358c7d
#
_cell.length_a   1.000
_cell.length_b   1.000
_cell.length_c   1.000
_cell.angle_alpha   90.00
_cell.angle_beta   90.00
_cell.angle_gamma   90.00
#
_symmetry.space_group_name_H-M   'P 1'
#
loop_
_entity.id
_entity.type
_entity.pdbx_description
1 polymer ?
#
loop_
_entity_poly.entity_id
_entity_poly.type
_entity_poly.pdbx_seq_one_letter_code
_entity_poly.pdbx_strand_id
1 'polypeptide(L)'
;MNIPTARDVIDHLNERFAARGLAYRIDTIAVLPYVSPMWLANWSVPQLDDAPDRDAIDEEIAEARWKWPQILDEEWETNPPRAI
;
A
#
# COMPACT_ATOMS: atom_id res chain seq x y z
N MET A 1 -3.95 19.04 1.42
CA MET A 1 -3.11 17.83 1.40
C MET A 1 -3.77 16.81 0.49
N ASN A 2 -3.05 16.35 -0.51
CA ASN A 2 -3.62 15.39 -1.47
C ASN A 2 -3.56 13.97 -0.91
N ILE A 3 -4.65 13.24 -1.12
CA ILE A 3 -4.67 11.81 -0.78
C ILE A 3 -3.85 11.07 -1.84
N PRO A 4 -2.88 10.23 -1.45
CA PRO A 4 -2.07 9.52 -2.43
C PRO A 4 -2.89 8.46 -3.17
N THR A 5 -2.45 8.13 -4.38
CA THR A 5 -3.01 7.02 -5.15
C THR A 5 -2.26 5.73 -4.83
N ALA A 6 -2.80 4.61 -5.31
CA ALA A 6 -2.11 3.32 -5.20
C ALA A 6 -0.71 3.39 -5.81
N ARG A 7 -0.56 4.05 -6.96
CA ARG A 7 0.75 4.20 -7.60
C ARG A 7 1.73 4.97 -6.73
N ASP A 8 1.26 6.03 -6.08
CA ASP A 8 2.10 6.82 -5.18
C ASP A 8 2.62 5.97 -4.02
N VAL A 9 1.76 5.13 -3.45
CA VAL A 9 2.14 4.24 -2.35
C VAL A 9 3.12 3.16 -2.82
N ILE A 10 2.87 2.57 -3.99
CA ILE A 10 3.76 1.56 -4.56
C ILE A 10 5.16 2.15 -4.78
N ASP A 11 5.23 3.33 -5.38
CA ASP A 11 6.51 4.00 -5.65
C ASP A 11 7.23 4.36 -4.35
N HIS A 12 6.49 4.85 -3.35
CA HIS A 12 7.05 5.16 -2.04
C HIS A 12 7.64 3.92 -1.36
N LEU A 13 6.88 2.83 -1.33
CA LEU A 13 7.34 1.59 -0.71
C LEU A 13 8.57 1.03 -1.42
N ASN A 14 8.57 1.02 -2.74
CA ASN A 14 9.72 0.54 -3.51
C ASN A 14 10.96 1.39 -3.25
N GLU A 15 10.79 2.70 -3.13
CA GLU A 15 11.87 3.60 -2.77
C GLU A 15 12.41 3.29 -1.35
N ARG A 16 11.51 3.05 -0.40
CA ARG A 16 11.90 2.70 0.96
C ARG A 16 12.62 1.35 1.01
N PHE A 17 12.14 0.36 0.25
CA PHE A 17 12.80 -0.93 0.18
C PHE A 17 14.21 -0.78 -0.39
N ALA A 18 14.37 0.00 -1.44
CA ALA A 18 15.69 0.28 -2.02
C ALA A 18 16.61 0.98 -1.02
N ALA A 19 16.09 1.96 -0.29
CA ALA A 19 16.86 2.71 0.71
C ALA A 19 17.37 1.82 1.84
N ARG A 20 16.64 0.74 2.15
CA ARG A 20 17.07 -0.23 3.16
C ARG A 20 17.91 -1.38 2.60
N GLY A 21 18.24 -1.34 1.31
CA GLY A 21 19.01 -2.40 0.66
C GLY A 21 18.23 -3.68 0.41
N LEU A 22 16.89 -3.62 0.41
CA LEU A 22 16.05 -4.78 0.19
C LEU A 22 15.85 -5.00 -1.32
N ALA A 23 15.93 -6.25 -1.74
CA ALA A 23 15.71 -6.61 -3.15
C ALA A 23 14.23 -6.66 -3.50
N TYR A 24 13.36 -6.70 -2.51
CA TYR A 24 11.91 -6.83 -2.71
C TYR A 24 11.33 -5.60 -3.39
N ARG A 25 10.42 -5.84 -4.34
CA ARG A 25 9.66 -4.78 -5.02
C ARG A 25 8.22 -5.22 -5.19
N ILE A 26 7.31 -4.25 -5.20
CA ILE A 26 5.89 -4.48 -5.45
C ILE A 26 5.47 -3.73 -6.70
N ASP A 27 4.46 -4.25 -7.40
CA ASP A 27 3.89 -3.59 -8.57
C ASP A 27 2.38 -3.39 -8.44
N THR A 28 1.78 -3.97 -7.42
CA THR A 28 0.34 -3.83 -7.15
C THR A 28 0.06 -3.92 -5.66
N ILE A 29 -1.02 -3.28 -5.24
CA ILE A 29 -1.56 -3.39 -3.88
C ILE A 29 -3.07 -3.57 -3.97
N ALA A 30 -3.67 -4.13 -2.92
CA ALA A 30 -5.12 -4.27 -2.82
C ALA A 30 -5.68 -2.99 -2.19
N VAL A 31 -6.67 -2.38 -2.82
CA VAL A 31 -7.32 -1.15 -2.33
C VAL A 31 -8.82 -1.38 -2.21
N LEU A 32 -9.37 -0.98 -1.06
CA LEU A 32 -10.80 -1.06 -0.79
C LEU A 32 -11.42 0.33 -0.79
N PRO A 33 -12.73 0.45 -1.05
CA PRO A 33 -13.43 1.74 -0.97
C PRO A 33 -13.67 2.23 0.47
N TYR A 34 -13.23 1.47 1.47
CA TYR A 34 -13.41 1.81 2.89
C TYR A 34 -12.19 1.36 3.68
N VAL A 35 -11.97 1.98 4.85
CA VAL A 35 -10.89 1.57 5.75
C VAL A 35 -11.29 0.27 6.45
N SER A 36 -10.47 -0.76 6.27
CA SER A 36 -10.68 -2.06 6.90
C SER A 36 -10.20 -2.04 8.34
N PRO A 37 -11.00 -2.52 9.31
CA PRO A 37 -10.52 -2.61 10.69
C PRO A 37 -9.40 -3.63 10.87
N MET A 38 -9.26 -4.59 9.96
CA MET A 38 -8.17 -5.57 10.01
C MET A 38 -6.83 -4.96 9.58
N TRP A 39 -6.87 -4.04 8.63
CA TRP A 39 -5.65 -3.41 8.11
C TRP A 39 -5.36 -2.07 8.77
N LEU A 40 -6.34 -1.45 9.42
CA LEU A 40 -6.32 -0.07 9.89
C LEU A 40 -6.04 0.91 8.74
N ALA A 41 -6.36 0.49 7.52
CA ALA A 41 -6.19 1.23 6.30
C ALA A 41 -7.14 0.66 5.24
N ASN A 42 -7.29 1.36 4.11
CA ASN A 42 -8.10 0.84 3.00
C ASN A 42 -7.27 0.10 1.97
N TRP A 43 -6.03 -0.26 2.30
CA TRP A 43 -5.15 -0.95 1.37
C TRP A 43 -4.23 -1.92 2.10
N SER A 44 -3.72 -2.89 1.36
CA SER A 44 -2.75 -3.85 1.86
C SER A 44 -1.90 -4.38 0.72
N VAL A 45 -0.75 -4.95 1.07
CA VAL A 45 0.16 -5.57 0.11
C VAL A 45 -0.07 -7.08 0.15
N PRO A 46 -0.51 -7.69 -0.96
CA PRO A 46 -0.72 -9.14 -0.99
C PRO A 46 0.59 -9.92 -1.12
N GLN A 47 0.55 -11.20 -0.78
CA GLN A 47 1.60 -12.18 -1.09
C GLN A 47 2.97 -11.89 -0.47
N LEU A 48 3.00 -11.64 0.84
CA LEU A 48 4.26 -11.45 1.55
C LEU A 48 4.88 -12.72 2.11
N ASP A 49 4.21 -13.86 1.99
CA ASP A 49 4.53 -15.05 2.78
C ASP A 49 5.95 -15.59 2.55
N ASP A 50 6.45 -15.51 1.32
CA ASP A 50 7.76 -16.02 0.95
C ASP A 50 8.81 -14.92 0.75
N ALA A 51 8.52 -13.70 1.17
CA ALA A 51 9.44 -12.58 0.96
C ALA A 51 10.64 -12.67 1.91
N PRO A 52 11.88 -12.53 1.40
CA PRO A 52 13.04 -12.41 2.28
C PRO A 52 12.95 -11.08 3.05
N ASP A 53 13.56 -11.01 4.22
CA ASP A 53 13.54 -9.81 5.06
C ASP A 53 12.13 -9.31 5.39
N ARG A 54 11.21 -10.23 5.61
CA ARG A 54 9.79 -9.92 5.82
C ARG A 54 9.57 -8.91 6.94
N ASP A 55 10.31 -9.01 8.03
CA ASP A 55 10.14 -8.10 9.16
C ASP A 55 10.40 -6.64 8.75
N ALA A 56 11.46 -6.42 7.98
CA ALA A 56 11.79 -5.08 7.48
C ALA A 56 10.73 -4.58 6.50
N ILE A 57 10.23 -5.48 5.64
CA ILE A 57 9.17 -5.16 4.67
C ILE A 57 7.89 -4.79 5.43
N ASP A 58 7.50 -5.60 6.42
CA ASP A 58 6.30 -5.34 7.22
C ASP A 58 6.38 -4.01 7.97
N GLU A 59 7.55 -3.65 8.48
CA GLU A 59 7.75 -2.37 9.15
C GLU A 59 7.48 -1.19 8.22
N GLU A 60 7.99 -1.24 6.99
CA GLU A 60 7.76 -0.18 6.01
C GLU A 60 6.30 -0.10 5.60
N ILE A 61 5.65 -1.23 5.43
CA ILE A 61 4.23 -1.28 5.08
C ILE A 61 3.37 -0.73 6.22
N ALA A 62 3.65 -1.14 7.46
CA ALA A 62 2.91 -0.66 8.63
C ALA A 62 3.05 0.84 8.81
N GLU A 63 4.25 1.37 8.63
CA GLU A 63 4.51 2.81 8.71
C GLU A 63 3.73 3.56 7.63
N ALA A 64 3.72 3.04 6.41
CA ALA A 64 2.99 3.64 5.30
C ALA A 64 1.47 3.61 5.55
N ARG A 65 0.93 2.52 6.09
CA ARG A 65 -0.49 2.44 6.45
C ARG A 65 -0.84 3.46 7.53
N TRP A 66 0.02 3.62 8.51
CA TRP A 66 -0.20 4.60 9.58
C TRP A 66 -0.20 6.02 9.03
N LYS A 67 0.71 6.30 8.09
CA LYS A 67 0.84 7.61 7.47
C LYS A 67 -0.31 7.91 6.50
N TRP A 68 -0.74 6.89 5.74
CA TRP A 68 -1.81 7.01 4.74
C TRP A 68 -2.84 5.90 4.95
N PRO A 69 -3.72 6.03 5.95
CA PRO A 69 -4.73 5.01 6.20
C PRO A 69 -5.80 4.95 5.11
N GLN A 70 -5.91 6.00 4.29
CA GLN A 70 -6.85 6.06 3.19
C GLN A 70 -6.16 6.56 1.94
N ILE A 71 -6.22 5.76 0.87
CA ILE A 71 -5.65 6.10 -0.43
C ILE A 71 -6.69 5.88 -1.52
N LEU A 72 -6.40 6.37 -2.72
CA LEU A 72 -7.25 6.22 -3.88
C LEU A 72 -6.69 5.17 -4.83
N ASP A 73 -7.59 4.37 -5.41
CA ASP A 73 -7.22 3.51 -6.52
C ASP A 73 -7.26 4.33 -7.79
N GLU A 74 -6.27 4.20 -8.65
CA GLU A 74 -6.19 4.93 -9.91
C GLU A 74 -7.36 4.60 -10.84
N GLU A 75 -7.87 3.38 -10.79
CA GLU A 75 -9.03 2.98 -11.59
C GLU A 75 -10.30 3.73 -11.21
N TRP A 76 -10.36 4.33 -10.03
CA TRP A 76 -11.56 5.03 -9.58
C TRP A 76 -11.81 6.34 -10.32
N GLU A 77 -10.82 6.88 -11.02
CA GLU A 77 -11.03 8.05 -11.90
C GLU A 77 -11.96 7.73 -13.07
N THR A 78 -11.81 6.54 -13.65
CA THR A 78 -12.62 6.08 -14.76
C THR A 78 -13.71 5.12 -14.32
N ASN A 79 -13.55 4.49 -13.16
CA ASN A 79 -14.42 3.43 -12.68
C ASN A 79 -14.58 3.54 -11.17
N PRO A 80 -15.24 4.59 -10.66
CA PRO A 80 -15.35 4.81 -9.23
C PRO A 80 -16.11 3.68 -8.54
N PRO A 81 -15.78 3.39 -7.27
CA PRO A 81 -16.47 2.35 -6.53
C PRO A 81 -17.93 2.74 -6.30
N ARG A 82 -18.79 1.74 -6.26
CA ARG A 82 -20.20 2.01 -5.97
C ARG A 82 -20.35 2.43 -4.51
N ALA A 83 -21.19 3.44 -4.29
CA ALA A 83 -21.57 3.79 -2.93
C ALA A 83 -22.31 2.60 -2.29
N ILE A 84 -21.91 2.28 -1.09
CA ILE A 84 -22.53 1.21 -0.33
C ILE A 84 -23.55 1.80 0.64
#